data_2b7e9629630c12a39500c639ba6081d3
#
_entry.id   2b7e9629630c12a39500c639ba6081d3
#
_cell.length_a   1.000
_cell.length_b   1.000
_cell.length_c   1.000
_cell.angle_alpha   90.00
_cell.angle_beta   90.00
_cell.angle_gamma   90.00
#
_symmetry.space_group_name_H-M   'P 1'
#
loop_
_entity.id
_entity.type
_entity.pdbx_description
1 polymer ?
#
loop_
_entity_poly.entity_id
_entity_poly.type
_entity_poly.pdbx_seq_one_letter_code
_entity_poly.pdbx_strand_id
1 'polypeptide(L)'
;MAALDYFAGDELAARVWVNKYAMKDSFGRIYEKSPEDMHWRIANEIARIEGKYPNALSAQDVFELLDHFRYIVPAGSPMTGIGNSYQVASLSNCFVVGLEGDADSYGAIMRIDEEQVQLMKRRGGVGHDLSHIRPKGSPVNNSALTSTGLVPFMERYSNSTREVAQDGRRGALMLSVSIKHPDSEAFIDAKMTEGKVTGANVSVKIDDNFMQAAVEDKPYVQQFPIDSDKPEVEKEISAKVLWEKIVHNAWQSAEPGVLFWDTILRESIPDCYADLGFRTVS
;
A
#
# COMPACT_ATOMS: atom_id res chain seq x y z
N MET A 1 -28.18 5.58 -18.50
CA MET A 1 -29.39 6.19 -17.89
C MET A 1 -29.56 5.69 -16.44
N ALA A 2 -29.80 4.43 -16.15
CA ALA A 2 -30.06 3.99 -14.75
C ALA A 2 -28.98 4.36 -13.70
N ALA A 3 -27.70 4.24 -14.04
CA ALA A 3 -26.64 4.69 -13.12
C ALA A 3 -26.61 6.21 -12.91
N LEU A 4 -26.90 6.98 -13.96
CA LEU A 4 -27.00 8.44 -13.88
C LEU A 4 -28.17 8.87 -13.01
N ASP A 5 -29.31 8.19 -13.17
CA ASP A 5 -30.52 8.46 -12.38
C ASP A 5 -30.27 8.13 -10.89
N TYR A 6 -29.58 7.01 -10.60
CA TYR A 6 -29.19 6.65 -9.23
C TYR A 6 -28.32 7.71 -8.55
N PHE A 7 -27.41 8.33 -9.28
CA PHE A 7 -26.54 9.40 -8.78
C PHE A 7 -27.13 10.81 -8.98
N ALA A 8 -28.44 10.93 -9.17
CA ALA A 8 -29.13 12.20 -9.31
C ALA A 8 -28.52 13.16 -10.37
N GLY A 9 -28.02 12.59 -11.46
CA GLY A 9 -27.43 13.36 -12.56
C GLY A 9 -25.92 13.60 -12.45
N ASP A 10 -25.23 13.09 -11.43
CA ASP A 10 -23.76 13.15 -11.33
C ASP A 10 -23.11 12.21 -12.35
N GLU A 11 -22.70 12.78 -13.48
CA GLU A 11 -22.05 12.04 -14.57
C GLU A 11 -20.69 11.44 -14.16
N LEU A 12 -19.94 12.12 -13.28
CA LEU A 12 -18.65 11.63 -12.83
C LEU A 12 -18.82 10.38 -11.97
N ALA A 13 -19.71 10.43 -10.98
CA ALA A 13 -20.02 9.28 -10.12
C ALA A 13 -20.53 8.10 -10.94
N ALA A 14 -21.48 8.33 -11.85
CA ALA A 14 -22.02 7.28 -12.73
C ALA A 14 -20.93 6.63 -13.60
N ARG A 15 -20.06 7.42 -14.22
CA ARG A 15 -18.95 6.94 -15.05
C ARG A 15 -17.93 6.15 -14.26
N VAL A 16 -17.56 6.65 -13.07
CA VAL A 16 -16.63 5.96 -12.18
C VAL A 16 -17.19 4.62 -11.75
N TRP A 17 -18.47 4.56 -11.37
CA TRP A 17 -19.10 3.31 -10.99
C TRP A 17 -19.13 2.31 -12.16
N VAL A 18 -19.60 2.70 -13.34
CA VAL A 18 -19.65 1.84 -14.54
C VAL A 18 -18.27 1.30 -14.89
N ASN A 19 -17.24 2.15 -14.87
CA ASN A 19 -15.91 1.76 -15.29
C ASN A 19 -15.16 0.90 -14.28
N LYS A 20 -15.37 1.12 -12.97
CA LYS A 20 -14.55 0.51 -11.92
C LYS A 20 -15.26 -0.57 -11.11
N TYR A 21 -16.58 -0.49 -10.93
CA TYR A 21 -17.30 -1.28 -9.92
C TYR A 21 -18.42 -2.16 -10.46
N ALA A 22 -19.08 -1.77 -11.56
CA ALA A 22 -20.12 -2.59 -12.18
C ALA A 22 -19.58 -3.97 -12.57
N MET A 23 -20.35 -5.01 -12.29
CA MET A 23 -19.97 -6.40 -12.61
C MET A 23 -19.85 -6.60 -14.12
N LYS A 24 -18.69 -7.11 -14.54
CA LYS A 24 -18.35 -7.37 -15.94
C LYS A 24 -17.77 -8.77 -16.11
N ASP A 25 -17.95 -9.34 -17.29
CA ASP A 25 -17.19 -10.50 -17.72
C ASP A 25 -15.84 -10.13 -18.36
N SER A 26 -15.04 -11.11 -18.73
CA SER A 26 -13.75 -10.93 -19.40
C SER A 26 -13.83 -10.30 -20.80
N PHE A 27 -15.03 -10.19 -21.37
CA PHE A 27 -15.31 -9.55 -22.67
C PHE A 27 -15.78 -8.09 -22.50
N GLY A 28 -15.85 -7.59 -21.25
CA GLY A 28 -16.30 -6.24 -20.92
C GLY A 28 -17.82 -6.06 -20.94
N ARG A 29 -18.61 -7.14 -21.02
CA ARG A 29 -20.07 -7.06 -20.95
C ARG A 29 -20.48 -6.75 -19.51
N ILE A 30 -21.29 -5.69 -19.34
CA ILE A 30 -21.77 -5.22 -18.03
C ILE A 30 -23.11 -5.92 -17.73
N TYR A 31 -23.24 -6.45 -16.52
CA TYR A 31 -24.42 -7.18 -16.03
C TYR A 31 -25.28 -6.39 -15.07
N GLU A 32 -24.76 -5.30 -14.53
CA GLU A 32 -25.45 -4.43 -13.59
C GLU A 32 -25.80 -3.10 -14.27
N LYS A 33 -27.01 -2.59 -14.05
CA LYS A 33 -27.51 -1.36 -14.66
C LYS A 33 -27.26 -0.12 -13.79
N SER A 34 -27.24 -0.34 -12.46
CA SER A 34 -27.08 0.72 -11.46
C SER A 34 -26.38 0.18 -10.21
N PRO A 35 -25.91 1.05 -9.30
CA PRO A 35 -25.42 0.63 -7.98
C PRO A 35 -26.43 -0.18 -7.16
N GLU A 36 -27.70 -0.01 -7.40
CA GLU A 36 -28.75 -0.81 -6.76
C GLU A 36 -28.59 -2.31 -7.08
N ASP A 37 -28.34 -2.67 -8.34
CA ASP A 37 -28.08 -4.08 -8.74
C ASP A 37 -26.83 -4.63 -8.04
N MET A 38 -25.77 -3.80 -7.91
CA MET A 38 -24.55 -4.15 -7.17
C MET A 38 -24.85 -4.39 -5.69
N HIS A 39 -25.61 -3.53 -5.04
CA HIS A 39 -25.99 -3.67 -3.64
C HIS A 39 -26.82 -4.93 -3.42
N TRP A 40 -27.75 -5.26 -4.31
CA TRP A 40 -28.51 -6.52 -4.27
C TRP A 40 -27.61 -7.75 -4.44
N ARG A 41 -26.64 -7.71 -5.34
CA ARG A 41 -25.67 -8.81 -5.48
C ARG A 41 -24.89 -9.04 -4.18
N ILE A 42 -24.38 -7.97 -3.59
CA ILE A 42 -23.65 -8.05 -2.32
C ILE A 42 -24.56 -8.55 -1.20
N ALA A 43 -25.77 -7.99 -1.07
CA ALA A 43 -26.73 -8.37 -0.04
C ALA A 43 -27.14 -9.84 -0.14
N ASN A 44 -27.40 -10.34 -1.33
CA ASN A 44 -27.75 -11.75 -1.54
C ASN A 44 -26.60 -12.70 -1.16
N GLU A 45 -25.36 -12.34 -1.48
CA GLU A 45 -24.19 -13.18 -1.15
C GLU A 45 -23.89 -13.17 0.35
N ILE A 46 -24.03 -12.01 1.02
CA ILE A 46 -23.92 -11.93 2.48
C ILE A 46 -25.02 -12.74 3.16
N ALA A 47 -26.29 -12.60 2.74
CA ALA A 47 -27.39 -13.35 3.29
C ALA A 47 -27.23 -14.88 3.11
N ARG A 48 -26.63 -15.31 2.00
CA ARG A 48 -26.30 -16.72 1.77
C ARG A 48 -25.32 -17.26 2.84
N ILE A 49 -24.36 -16.44 3.29
CA ILE A 49 -23.43 -16.82 4.35
C ILE A 49 -24.10 -16.70 5.73
N GLU A 50 -24.84 -15.61 5.97
CA GLU A 50 -25.60 -15.37 7.19
C GLU A 50 -26.54 -16.53 7.53
N GLY A 51 -27.17 -17.15 6.55
CA GLY A 51 -28.04 -18.31 6.73
C GLY A 51 -27.40 -19.53 7.42
N LYS A 52 -26.09 -19.50 7.67
CA LYS A 52 -25.36 -20.52 8.48
C LYS A 52 -25.36 -20.22 9.96
N TYR A 53 -25.80 -19.04 10.36
CA TYR A 53 -25.73 -18.55 11.74
C TYR A 53 -27.14 -18.35 12.32
N PRO A 54 -27.32 -18.45 13.66
CA PRO A 54 -28.56 -18.08 14.31
C PRO A 54 -28.80 -16.56 14.18
N ASN A 55 -30.07 -16.17 14.03
CA ASN A 55 -30.47 -14.76 13.84
C ASN A 55 -29.87 -14.10 12.60
N ALA A 56 -29.81 -14.84 11.50
CA ALA A 56 -29.26 -14.38 10.23
C ALA A 56 -29.97 -13.12 9.71
N LEU A 57 -29.19 -12.17 9.21
CA LEU A 57 -29.71 -11.03 8.46
C LEU A 57 -30.27 -11.51 7.11
N SER A 58 -31.42 -10.97 6.74
CA SER A 58 -31.98 -11.21 5.41
C SER A 58 -31.24 -10.37 4.34
N ALA A 59 -31.40 -10.75 3.08
CA ALA A 59 -30.87 -9.94 1.98
C ALA A 59 -31.47 -8.53 1.97
N GLN A 60 -32.72 -8.37 2.38
CA GLN A 60 -33.36 -7.06 2.50
C GLN A 60 -32.71 -6.21 3.59
N ASP A 61 -32.43 -6.76 4.76
CA ASP A 61 -31.77 -6.05 5.86
C ASP A 61 -30.38 -5.55 5.42
N VAL A 62 -29.61 -6.41 4.75
CA VAL A 62 -28.27 -6.04 4.24
C VAL A 62 -28.35 -5.00 3.12
N PHE A 63 -29.33 -5.12 2.22
CA PHE A 63 -29.54 -4.15 1.15
C PHE A 63 -29.84 -2.76 1.72
N GLU A 64 -30.73 -2.64 2.71
CA GLU A 64 -31.08 -1.37 3.35
C GLU A 64 -29.88 -0.67 4.01
N LEU A 65 -28.90 -1.44 4.50
CA LEU A 65 -27.64 -0.89 5.01
C LEU A 65 -26.72 -0.33 3.90
N LEU A 66 -26.79 -0.90 2.71
CA LEU A 66 -25.92 -0.55 1.58
C LEU A 66 -26.52 0.52 0.66
N ASP A 67 -27.86 0.51 0.53
CA ASP A 67 -28.54 1.32 -0.49
C ASP A 67 -28.26 2.81 -0.33
N HIS A 68 -28.03 3.47 -1.46
CA HIS A 68 -27.56 4.85 -1.55
C HIS A 68 -26.30 5.13 -0.72
N PHE A 69 -25.50 4.10 -0.40
CA PHE A 69 -24.29 4.20 0.45
C PHE A 69 -24.58 4.85 1.80
N ARG A 70 -25.78 4.62 2.34
CA ARG A 70 -26.31 5.37 3.46
C ARG A 70 -25.63 5.05 4.80
N TYR A 71 -25.41 3.77 5.09
CA TYR A 71 -24.83 3.32 6.35
C TYR A 71 -23.51 2.61 6.14
N ILE A 72 -23.40 1.83 5.06
CA ILE A 72 -22.20 1.07 4.72
C ILE A 72 -21.75 1.46 3.31
N VAL A 73 -20.50 1.94 3.21
CA VAL A 73 -19.80 2.14 1.94
C VAL A 73 -18.71 1.08 1.83
N PRO A 74 -18.92 0.01 1.07
CA PRO A 74 -17.90 -1.02 0.93
C PRO A 74 -16.66 -0.48 0.23
N ALA A 75 -15.49 -1.02 0.55
CA ALA A 75 -14.28 -0.73 -0.19
C ALA A 75 -14.33 -1.34 -1.61
N GLY A 76 -13.46 -0.88 -2.50
CA GLY A 76 -13.55 -1.21 -3.92
C GLY A 76 -13.48 -2.69 -4.26
N SER A 77 -12.68 -3.49 -3.52
CA SER A 77 -12.59 -4.94 -3.75
C SER A 77 -13.85 -5.69 -3.29
N PRO A 78 -14.44 -5.43 -2.10
CA PRO A 78 -15.78 -5.92 -1.77
C PRO A 78 -16.86 -5.53 -2.77
N MET A 79 -16.90 -4.26 -3.20
CA MET A 79 -17.89 -3.81 -4.20
C MET A 79 -17.83 -4.61 -5.50
N THR A 80 -16.64 -4.95 -5.96
CA THR A 80 -16.47 -5.69 -7.22
C THR A 80 -16.47 -7.20 -7.04
N GLY A 81 -16.02 -7.71 -5.89
CA GLY A 81 -15.72 -9.13 -5.70
C GLY A 81 -16.84 -9.94 -5.04
N ILE A 82 -17.60 -9.36 -4.10
CA ILE A 82 -18.65 -10.10 -3.39
C ILE A 82 -19.74 -10.51 -4.39
N GLY A 83 -20.01 -11.82 -4.48
CA GLY A 83 -21.02 -12.36 -5.39
C GLY A 83 -20.66 -12.30 -6.88
N ASN A 84 -19.44 -11.89 -7.24
CA ASN A 84 -18.99 -11.87 -8.64
C ASN A 84 -18.42 -13.24 -9.04
N SER A 85 -19.04 -13.91 -9.99
CA SER A 85 -18.61 -15.21 -10.52
C SER A 85 -17.71 -15.11 -11.76
N TYR A 86 -17.52 -13.92 -12.33
CA TYR A 86 -16.76 -13.72 -13.57
C TYR A 86 -15.29 -13.39 -13.34
N GLN A 87 -14.94 -12.88 -12.17
CA GLN A 87 -13.58 -12.43 -11.86
C GLN A 87 -13.11 -13.00 -10.52
N VAL A 88 -11.87 -13.49 -10.49
CA VAL A 88 -11.18 -13.84 -9.24
C VAL A 88 -10.58 -12.56 -8.67
N ALA A 89 -11.17 -12.06 -7.61
CA ALA A 89 -10.71 -10.86 -6.92
C ALA A 89 -10.54 -11.12 -5.42
N SER A 90 -9.62 -10.39 -4.80
CA SER A 90 -9.54 -10.32 -3.34
C SER A 90 -10.72 -9.51 -2.79
N LEU A 91 -11.15 -9.83 -1.57
CA LEU A 91 -12.09 -9.01 -0.81
C LEU A 91 -11.39 -8.00 0.10
N SER A 92 -10.04 -8.05 0.18
CA SER A 92 -9.22 -7.02 0.82
C SER A 92 -8.61 -6.10 -0.22
N ASN A 93 -8.51 -4.80 0.10
CA ASN A 93 -7.96 -3.81 -0.82
C ASN A 93 -6.46 -3.62 -0.69
N CYS A 94 -5.91 -3.81 0.52
CA CYS A 94 -4.51 -3.51 0.82
C CYS A 94 -3.84 -4.66 1.57
N PHE A 95 -2.60 -4.90 1.22
CA PHE A 95 -1.76 -5.96 1.79
C PHE A 95 -0.38 -5.40 2.07
N VAL A 96 0.22 -5.81 3.20
CA VAL A 96 1.64 -5.62 3.47
C VAL A 96 2.35 -6.93 3.22
N VAL A 97 3.44 -6.89 2.47
CA VAL A 97 4.27 -8.06 2.12
C VAL A 97 5.73 -7.85 2.54
N GLY A 98 6.53 -8.88 2.49
CA GLY A 98 7.96 -8.80 2.81
C GLY A 98 8.29 -8.75 4.30
N LEU A 99 7.37 -9.24 5.15
CA LEU A 99 7.51 -9.22 6.61
C LEU A 99 8.26 -10.42 7.19
N GLU A 100 8.38 -11.50 6.43
CA GLU A 100 8.92 -12.76 6.90
C GLU A 100 10.29 -13.07 6.30
N GLY A 101 11.18 -13.57 7.13
CA GLY A 101 12.48 -14.11 6.73
C GLY A 101 13.52 -13.03 6.40
N ASP A 102 14.59 -13.48 5.73
CA ASP A 102 15.68 -12.62 5.27
C ASP A 102 15.26 -11.83 4.05
N ALA A 103 14.78 -10.62 4.27
CA ALA A 103 14.36 -9.71 3.21
C ALA A 103 15.51 -9.09 2.41
N ASP A 104 16.76 -9.26 2.86
CA ASP A 104 17.97 -8.67 2.27
C ASP A 104 18.70 -9.61 1.30
N SER A 105 18.03 -10.62 0.75
CA SER A 105 18.58 -11.45 -0.31
C SER A 105 17.91 -11.16 -1.65
N TYR A 106 18.66 -11.35 -2.75
CA TYR A 106 18.10 -11.19 -4.10
C TYR A 106 16.90 -12.13 -4.33
N GLY A 107 16.96 -13.34 -3.76
CA GLY A 107 15.86 -14.30 -3.82
C GLY A 107 14.61 -13.81 -3.08
N ALA A 108 14.77 -13.20 -1.90
CA ALA A 108 13.67 -12.61 -1.15
C ALA A 108 13.06 -11.40 -1.90
N ILE A 109 13.89 -10.52 -2.44
CA ILE A 109 13.44 -9.36 -3.25
C ILE A 109 12.60 -9.83 -4.45
N MET A 110 13.04 -10.88 -5.16
CA MET A 110 12.30 -11.44 -6.29
C MET A 110 10.98 -12.09 -5.87
N ARG A 111 10.95 -12.78 -4.73
CA ARG A 111 9.73 -13.39 -4.18
C ARG A 111 8.72 -12.30 -3.79
N ILE A 112 9.15 -11.23 -3.15
CA ILE A 112 8.29 -10.08 -2.81
C ILE A 112 7.69 -9.46 -4.08
N ASP A 113 8.47 -9.33 -5.14
CA ASP A 113 8.00 -8.82 -6.45
C ASP A 113 6.93 -9.75 -7.06
N GLU A 114 7.11 -11.07 -6.97
CA GLU A 114 6.10 -12.03 -7.38
C GLU A 114 4.81 -11.91 -6.55
N GLU A 115 4.93 -11.88 -5.22
CA GLU A 115 3.78 -11.72 -4.31
C GLU A 115 3.01 -10.43 -4.61
N GLN A 116 3.72 -9.31 -4.81
CA GLN A 116 3.15 -8.04 -5.22
C GLN A 116 2.29 -8.20 -6.48
N VAL A 117 2.84 -8.81 -7.53
CA VAL A 117 2.14 -9.02 -8.80
C VAL A 117 0.91 -9.92 -8.61
N GLN A 118 1.03 -11.00 -7.84
CA GLN A 118 -0.08 -11.92 -7.59
C GLN A 118 -1.25 -11.26 -6.83
N LEU A 119 -0.96 -10.36 -5.90
CA LEU A 119 -1.98 -9.59 -5.17
C LEU A 119 -2.61 -8.52 -6.07
N MET A 120 -1.79 -7.79 -6.82
CA MET A 120 -2.28 -6.74 -7.74
C MET A 120 -3.16 -7.30 -8.84
N LYS A 121 -2.87 -8.47 -9.39
CA LYS A 121 -3.74 -9.17 -10.36
C LYS A 121 -5.13 -9.46 -9.81
N ARG A 122 -5.29 -9.52 -8.50
CA ARG A 122 -6.56 -9.73 -7.80
C ARG A 122 -7.13 -8.46 -7.19
N ARG A 123 -6.72 -7.28 -7.70
CA ARG A 123 -7.16 -5.95 -7.28
C ARG A 123 -6.66 -5.50 -5.90
N GLY A 124 -5.70 -6.19 -5.30
CA GLY A 124 -5.04 -5.78 -4.07
C GLY A 124 -4.04 -4.65 -4.33
N GLY A 125 -4.05 -3.61 -3.48
CA GLY A 125 -2.93 -2.70 -3.33
C GLY A 125 -1.88 -3.33 -2.42
N VAL A 126 -0.61 -3.00 -2.63
CA VAL A 126 0.50 -3.60 -1.88
C VAL A 126 1.38 -2.53 -1.27
N GLY A 127 1.85 -2.77 -0.06
CA GLY A 127 2.87 -1.99 0.61
C GLY A 127 4.00 -2.88 1.10
N HIS A 128 5.23 -2.38 1.05
CA HIS A 128 6.36 -3.03 1.70
C HIS A 128 7.47 -2.07 2.10
N ASP A 129 8.12 -2.42 3.20
CA ASP A 129 9.20 -1.68 3.82
C ASP A 129 10.55 -2.13 3.26
N LEU A 130 11.32 -1.19 2.75
CA LEU A 130 12.65 -1.43 2.20
C LEU A 130 13.77 -1.29 3.23
N SER A 131 13.46 -0.99 4.48
CA SER A 131 14.46 -0.74 5.54
C SER A 131 15.37 -1.93 5.84
N HIS A 132 14.96 -3.13 5.40
CA HIS A 132 15.74 -4.37 5.62
C HIS A 132 16.73 -4.67 4.48
N ILE A 133 16.68 -3.95 3.39
CA ILE A 133 17.62 -4.11 2.27
C ILE A 133 18.90 -3.34 2.60
N ARG A 134 20.05 -3.99 2.48
CA ARG A 134 21.36 -3.38 2.78
C ARG A 134 21.64 -2.14 1.94
N PRO A 135 22.26 -1.10 2.51
CA PRO A 135 22.55 0.16 1.83
C PRO A 135 23.58 -0.01 0.72
N LYS A 136 23.64 0.98 -0.15
CA LYS A 136 24.61 1.07 -1.23
C LYS A 136 26.03 0.98 -0.70
N GLY A 137 26.85 0.14 -1.34
CA GLY A 137 28.26 -0.06 -0.98
C GLY A 137 28.49 -1.15 0.07
N SER A 138 27.47 -1.67 0.73
CA SER A 138 27.61 -2.81 1.65
C SER A 138 28.12 -4.04 0.90
N PRO A 139 28.93 -4.90 1.55
CA PRO A 139 29.47 -6.10 0.92
C PRO A 139 28.39 -7.11 0.56
N VAL A 140 28.56 -7.80 -0.57
CA VAL A 140 27.72 -8.92 -1.00
C VAL A 140 28.59 -10.12 -1.40
N ASN A 141 28.10 -11.33 -1.12
CA ASN A 141 28.82 -12.58 -1.43
C ASN A 141 28.59 -13.03 -2.88
N ASN A 142 28.83 -12.16 -3.83
CA ASN A 142 28.76 -12.48 -5.26
C ASN A 142 29.76 -11.64 -6.06
N SER A 143 29.80 -11.83 -7.39
CA SER A 143 30.75 -11.14 -8.28
C SER A 143 30.59 -9.61 -8.34
N ALA A 144 29.49 -9.07 -7.82
CA ALA A 144 29.27 -7.62 -7.76
C ALA A 144 30.04 -6.94 -6.63
N LEU A 145 30.46 -7.71 -5.61
CA LEU A 145 31.20 -7.32 -4.40
C LEU A 145 30.46 -6.33 -3.50
N THR A 146 29.66 -5.42 -4.04
CA THR A 146 28.94 -4.39 -3.27
C THR A 146 27.48 -4.27 -3.71
N SER A 147 26.62 -3.85 -2.77
CA SER A 147 25.19 -3.56 -2.98
C SER A 147 25.01 -2.29 -3.81
N THR A 148 23.97 -2.27 -4.63
CA THR A 148 23.51 -1.09 -5.36
C THR A 148 22.59 -0.19 -4.54
N GLY A 149 22.16 -0.63 -3.35
CA GLY A 149 21.25 0.10 -2.46
C GLY A 149 19.78 0.00 -2.86
N LEU A 150 18.95 0.89 -2.30
CA LEU A 150 17.48 0.80 -2.40
C LEU A 150 16.90 1.18 -3.76
N VAL A 151 17.45 2.21 -4.43
CA VAL A 151 16.82 2.84 -5.60
C VAL A 151 16.55 1.87 -6.76
N PRO A 152 17.48 0.97 -7.15
CA PRO A 152 17.20 -0.01 -8.21
C PRO A 152 16.04 -0.96 -7.89
N PHE A 153 15.85 -1.31 -6.63
CA PHE A 153 14.72 -2.16 -6.21
C PHE A 153 13.41 -1.39 -6.16
N MET A 154 13.44 -0.10 -5.79
CA MET A 154 12.27 0.78 -5.94
C MET A 154 11.80 0.85 -7.40
N GLU A 155 12.73 1.01 -8.34
CA GLU A 155 12.43 1.03 -9.78
C GLU A 155 11.86 -0.31 -10.25
N ARG A 156 12.41 -1.43 -9.77
CA ARG A 156 11.92 -2.77 -10.08
C ARG A 156 10.46 -2.93 -9.68
N TYR A 157 10.14 -2.70 -8.41
CA TYR A 157 8.78 -2.83 -7.88
C TYR A 157 7.80 -1.86 -8.54
N SER A 158 8.26 -0.65 -8.82
CA SER A 158 7.49 0.34 -9.58
C SER A 158 7.18 -0.13 -11.00
N ASN A 159 8.12 -0.78 -11.69
CA ASN A 159 7.93 -1.32 -13.02
C ASN A 159 6.90 -2.45 -13.03
N SER A 160 7.04 -3.43 -12.12
CA SER A 160 6.09 -4.53 -11.97
C SER A 160 4.66 -4.03 -11.71
N THR A 161 4.52 -2.95 -10.90
CA THR A 161 3.22 -2.31 -10.67
C THR A 161 2.60 -1.75 -11.95
N ARG A 162 3.40 -1.17 -12.83
CA ARG A 162 2.91 -0.61 -14.11
C ARG A 162 2.55 -1.68 -15.13
N GLU A 163 3.23 -2.83 -15.08
CA GLU A 163 2.95 -3.98 -15.94
C GLU A 163 1.61 -4.65 -15.62
N VAL A 164 1.20 -4.62 -14.35
CA VAL A 164 -0.08 -5.20 -13.91
C VAL A 164 -1.22 -4.24 -14.21
N ALA A 165 -1.72 -4.27 -15.43
CA ALA A 165 -2.93 -3.56 -15.81
C ALA A 165 -4.16 -4.25 -15.19
N GLN A 166 -5.04 -3.46 -14.57
CA GLN A 166 -6.29 -3.91 -13.96
C GLN A 166 -7.45 -3.18 -14.63
N ASP A 167 -7.92 -3.60 -15.78
CA ASP A 167 -9.10 -3.07 -16.49
C ASP A 167 -9.53 -1.65 -16.03
N GLY A 168 -8.84 -0.62 -16.52
CA GLY A 168 -9.09 0.78 -16.16
C GLY A 168 -8.57 1.23 -14.77
N ARG A 169 -7.90 0.35 -14.01
CA ARG A 169 -7.24 0.68 -12.74
C ARG A 169 -5.75 0.30 -12.81
N ARG A 170 -4.87 1.20 -12.38
CA ARG A 170 -3.45 0.89 -12.19
C ARG A 170 -3.25 0.08 -10.91
N GLY A 171 -2.22 -0.74 -10.84
CA GLY A 171 -1.72 -1.30 -9.60
C GLY A 171 -1.44 -0.18 -8.59
N ALA A 172 -1.58 -0.47 -7.30
CA ALA A 172 -1.30 0.47 -6.22
C ALA A 172 -0.16 -0.10 -5.38
N LEU A 173 0.93 0.66 -5.29
CA LEU A 173 2.12 0.31 -4.52
C LEU A 173 2.49 1.44 -3.57
N MET A 174 2.77 1.10 -2.32
CA MET A 174 3.41 1.96 -1.33
C MET A 174 4.78 1.35 -0.99
N LEU A 175 5.84 2.14 -1.10
CA LEU A 175 7.16 1.81 -0.59
C LEU A 175 7.48 2.68 0.61
N SER A 176 7.98 2.10 1.68
CA SER A 176 8.41 2.83 2.86
C SER A 176 9.87 2.53 3.20
N VAL A 177 10.49 3.44 3.93
CA VAL A 177 11.83 3.26 4.50
C VAL A 177 11.93 3.98 5.84
N SER A 178 12.68 3.41 6.78
CA SER A 178 13.02 4.11 8.02
C SER A 178 14.02 5.24 7.75
N ILE A 179 13.84 6.38 8.42
CA ILE A 179 14.81 7.50 8.39
C ILE A 179 16.18 7.07 8.93
N LYS A 180 16.23 6.01 9.76
CA LYS A 180 17.48 5.41 10.26
C LYS A 180 18.33 4.79 9.16
N HIS A 181 17.72 4.45 8.02
CA HIS A 181 18.44 3.74 6.95
C HIS A 181 19.44 4.67 6.24
N PRO A 182 20.71 4.23 5.99
CA PRO A 182 21.73 5.08 5.35
C PRO A 182 21.38 5.58 3.95
N ASP A 183 20.53 4.84 3.22
CA ASP A 183 20.05 5.23 1.88
C ASP A 183 18.73 6.03 1.91
N SER A 184 18.22 6.44 3.08
CA SER A 184 16.96 7.17 3.18
C SER A 184 16.95 8.47 2.36
N GLU A 185 18.08 9.17 2.29
CA GLU A 185 18.21 10.36 1.44
C GLU A 185 18.04 10.04 -0.05
N ALA A 186 18.68 8.97 -0.53
CA ALA A 186 18.52 8.51 -1.91
C ALA A 186 17.08 8.05 -2.22
N PHE A 187 16.41 7.44 -1.23
CA PHE A 187 15.00 7.08 -1.32
C PHE A 187 14.11 8.33 -1.45
N ILE A 188 14.34 9.35 -0.63
CA ILE A 188 13.61 10.63 -0.64
C ILE A 188 13.74 11.32 -2.00
N ASP A 189 14.93 11.28 -2.59
CA ASP A 189 15.24 11.91 -3.88
C ASP A 189 14.83 11.05 -5.10
N ALA A 190 14.46 9.79 -4.91
CA ALA A 190 14.25 8.85 -6.03
C ALA A 190 13.19 9.32 -7.04
N LYS A 191 12.14 10.03 -6.57
CA LYS A 191 11.07 10.55 -7.44
C LYS A 191 11.32 11.97 -7.95
N MET A 192 12.38 12.63 -7.53
CA MET A 192 12.75 13.95 -8.02
C MET A 192 13.33 13.89 -9.45
N THR A 193 13.73 12.71 -9.90
CA THR A 193 14.10 12.47 -11.30
C THR A 193 12.87 12.11 -12.11
N GLU A 194 12.56 12.89 -13.13
CA GLU A 194 11.41 12.64 -14.01
C GLU A 194 11.45 11.23 -14.61
N GLY A 195 10.29 10.55 -14.59
CA GLY A 195 10.13 9.20 -15.11
C GLY A 195 10.58 8.07 -14.19
N LYS A 196 11.20 8.35 -13.03
CA LYS A 196 11.60 7.32 -12.06
C LYS A 196 10.50 7.01 -11.04
N VAL A 197 10.41 5.75 -10.62
CA VAL A 197 9.52 5.24 -9.57
C VAL A 197 8.06 5.73 -9.72
N THR A 198 7.58 5.83 -10.95
CA THR A 198 6.24 6.40 -11.27
C THR A 198 5.07 5.47 -10.90
N GLY A 199 5.34 4.21 -10.64
CA GLY A 199 4.33 3.20 -10.25
C GLY A 199 4.16 3.01 -8.74
N ALA A 200 4.88 3.77 -7.90
CA ALA A 200 4.83 3.65 -6.46
C ALA A 200 4.65 5.01 -5.78
N ASN A 201 3.88 5.03 -4.70
CA ASN A 201 3.95 6.10 -3.70
C ASN A 201 5.10 5.77 -2.72
N VAL A 202 5.75 6.79 -2.20
CA VAL A 202 6.87 6.63 -1.27
C VAL A 202 6.62 7.37 0.03
N SER A 203 6.98 6.75 1.16
CA SER A 203 6.84 7.34 2.49
C SER A 203 8.05 7.05 3.35
N VAL A 204 8.43 8.01 4.19
CA VAL A 204 9.53 7.87 5.16
C VAL A 204 8.97 7.68 6.55
N LYS A 205 9.43 6.65 7.25
CA LYS A 205 9.13 6.40 8.67
C LYS A 205 10.09 7.22 9.51
N ILE A 206 9.56 8.19 10.23
CA ILE A 206 10.31 9.13 11.07
C ILE A 206 10.11 8.79 12.53
N ASP A 207 11.21 8.64 13.27
CA ASP A 207 11.18 8.44 14.71
C ASP A 207 11.25 9.78 15.49
N ASP A 208 10.91 9.72 16.78
CA ASP A 208 10.88 10.88 17.66
C ASP A 208 12.29 11.49 17.83
N ASN A 209 13.35 10.66 17.84
CA ASN A 209 14.73 11.10 17.98
C ASN A 209 15.19 11.95 16.78
N PHE A 210 14.81 11.53 15.56
CA PHE A 210 15.10 12.31 14.36
C PHE A 210 14.38 13.65 14.40
N MET A 211 13.10 13.69 14.76
CA MET A 211 12.35 14.94 14.85
C MET A 211 12.94 15.88 15.89
N GLN A 212 13.32 15.36 17.05
CA GLN A 212 13.97 16.16 18.08
C GLN A 212 15.33 16.70 17.59
N ALA A 213 16.15 15.86 16.95
CA ALA A 213 17.43 16.29 16.38
C ALA A 213 17.26 17.38 15.31
N ALA A 214 16.21 17.26 14.46
CA ALA A 214 15.92 18.26 13.44
C ALA A 214 15.52 19.62 14.05
N VAL A 215 14.69 19.61 15.10
CA VAL A 215 14.27 20.84 15.82
C VAL A 215 15.44 21.50 16.55
N GLU A 216 16.31 20.70 17.14
CA GLU A 216 17.46 21.19 17.94
C GLU A 216 18.70 21.47 17.09
N ASP A 217 18.63 21.25 15.76
CA ASP A 217 19.75 21.37 14.80
C ASP A 217 20.96 20.51 15.20
N LYS A 218 20.68 19.26 15.58
CA LYS A 218 21.68 18.27 16.00
C LYS A 218 21.95 17.23 14.93
N PRO A 219 23.13 16.57 14.95
CA PRO A 219 23.38 15.42 14.12
C PRO A 219 22.48 14.24 14.52
N TYR A 220 22.21 13.38 13.52
CA TYR A 220 21.47 12.14 13.68
C TYR A 220 22.28 11.01 13.04
N VAL A 221 22.34 9.86 13.71
CA VAL A 221 23.08 8.69 13.20
C VAL A 221 22.11 7.74 12.51
N GLN A 222 22.33 7.53 11.23
CA GLN A 222 21.72 6.47 10.45
C GLN A 222 22.54 5.19 10.58
N GLN A 223 21.89 4.04 10.54
CA GLN A 223 22.57 2.76 10.73
C GLN A 223 21.91 1.63 9.94
N PHE A 224 22.71 0.57 9.69
CA PHE A 224 22.20 -0.68 9.13
C PHE A 224 22.91 -1.89 9.80
N PRO A 225 22.18 -2.95 10.18
CA PRO A 225 20.70 -3.04 10.23
C PRO A 225 20.10 -1.99 11.16
N ILE A 226 18.90 -1.48 10.79
CA ILE A 226 18.30 -0.31 11.45
C ILE A 226 17.96 -0.52 12.94
N ASP A 227 17.73 -1.77 13.34
CA ASP A 227 17.33 -2.15 14.70
C ASP A 227 18.44 -2.93 15.44
N SER A 228 19.68 -2.88 14.91
CA SER A 228 20.82 -3.60 15.51
C SER A 228 21.50 -2.75 16.59
N ASP A 229 21.81 -3.37 17.73
CA ASP A 229 22.69 -2.80 18.74
C ASP A 229 24.17 -2.79 18.30
N LYS A 230 24.49 -3.48 17.22
CA LYS A 230 25.82 -3.55 16.61
C LYS A 230 25.70 -3.41 15.10
N PRO A 231 25.44 -2.21 14.61
CA PRO A 231 25.28 -1.97 13.19
C PRO A 231 26.60 -2.21 12.42
N GLU A 232 26.45 -2.70 11.20
CA GLU A 232 27.57 -2.91 10.26
C GLU A 232 27.94 -1.61 9.53
N VAL A 233 26.98 -0.70 9.41
CA VAL A 233 27.13 0.62 8.75
C VAL A 233 26.53 1.68 9.63
N GLU A 234 27.28 2.76 9.84
CA GLU A 234 26.81 3.97 10.50
C GLU A 234 27.15 5.19 9.63
N LYS A 235 26.24 6.17 9.63
CA LYS A 235 26.41 7.42 8.89
C LYS A 235 25.80 8.57 9.68
N GLU A 236 26.63 9.55 10.07
CA GLU A 236 26.13 10.76 10.68
C GLU A 236 25.62 11.74 9.62
N ILE A 237 24.47 12.35 9.87
CA ILE A 237 23.82 13.33 8.99
C ILE A 237 23.30 14.52 9.80
N SER A 238 23.04 15.63 9.13
CA SER A 238 22.25 16.73 9.71
C SER A 238 20.76 16.37 9.60
N ALA A 239 20.11 16.17 10.74
CA ALA A 239 18.68 15.88 10.78
C ALA A 239 17.85 17.02 10.17
N LYS A 240 18.23 18.28 10.48
CA LYS A 240 17.56 19.47 9.96
C LYS A 240 17.62 19.57 8.43
N VAL A 241 18.80 19.38 7.85
CA VAL A 241 18.98 19.43 6.39
C VAL A 241 18.16 18.35 5.70
N LEU A 242 18.12 17.14 6.25
CA LEU A 242 17.32 16.06 5.68
C LEU A 242 15.82 16.32 5.85
N TRP A 243 15.38 16.89 6.97
CA TRP A 243 13.99 17.30 7.18
C TRP A 243 13.56 18.38 6.18
N GLU A 244 14.37 19.42 6.00
CA GLU A 244 14.12 20.48 5.01
C GLU A 244 14.03 19.93 3.59
N LYS A 245 14.85 18.93 3.24
CA LYS A 245 14.79 18.20 1.96
C LYS A 245 13.46 17.45 1.81
N ILE A 246 12.99 16.72 2.83
CA ILE A 246 11.68 16.04 2.82
C ILE A 246 10.57 17.04 2.53
N VAL A 247 10.54 18.15 3.26
CA VAL A 247 9.54 19.22 3.10
C VAL A 247 9.58 19.81 1.69
N HIS A 248 10.79 20.10 1.19
CA HIS A 248 10.98 20.65 -0.16
C HIS A 248 10.48 19.69 -1.26
N ASN A 249 10.87 18.41 -1.19
CA ASN A 249 10.45 17.40 -2.16
C ASN A 249 8.93 17.19 -2.12
N ALA A 250 8.33 17.14 -0.92
CA ALA A 250 6.89 17.02 -0.76
C ALA A 250 6.13 18.24 -1.32
N TRP A 251 6.67 19.46 -1.14
CA TRP A 251 6.12 20.66 -1.76
C TRP A 251 6.17 20.61 -3.28
N GLN A 252 7.27 20.11 -3.85
CA GLN A 252 7.50 20.10 -5.29
C GLN A 252 6.73 18.99 -6.01
N SER A 253 6.63 17.79 -5.41
CA SER A 253 6.10 16.58 -6.06
C SER A 253 4.98 15.87 -5.31
N ALA A 254 4.51 16.42 -4.16
CA ALA A 254 3.58 15.79 -3.23
C ALA A 254 4.11 14.50 -2.56
N GLU A 255 5.40 14.21 -2.69
CA GLU A 255 6.08 13.05 -2.08
C GLU A 255 7.51 13.43 -1.66
N PRO A 256 8.08 12.74 -0.64
CA PRO A 256 7.54 11.58 0.08
C PRO A 256 6.43 11.95 1.07
N GLY A 257 5.59 10.97 1.40
CA GLY A 257 4.75 11.02 2.59
C GLY A 257 5.60 10.83 3.85
N VAL A 258 5.06 11.20 5.01
CA VAL A 258 5.71 11.05 6.32
C VAL A 258 4.84 10.17 7.21
N LEU A 259 5.46 9.16 7.83
CA LEU A 259 4.87 8.32 8.85
C LEU A 259 5.59 8.60 10.16
N PHE A 260 4.93 9.24 11.12
CA PHE A 260 5.46 9.43 12.47
C PHE A 260 5.41 8.10 13.22
N TRP A 261 6.47 7.29 13.02
CA TRP A 261 6.44 5.87 13.29
C TRP A 261 6.25 5.55 14.76
N ASP A 262 6.96 6.24 15.66
CA ASP A 262 6.82 6.01 17.09
C ASP A 262 5.42 6.40 17.60
N THR A 263 4.82 7.44 17.04
CA THR A 263 3.42 7.80 17.34
C THR A 263 2.46 6.73 16.86
N ILE A 264 2.67 6.21 15.65
CA ILE A 264 1.85 5.12 15.11
C ILE A 264 1.93 3.90 16.04
N LEU A 265 3.12 3.48 16.45
CA LEU A 265 3.29 2.33 17.36
C LEU A 265 2.64 2.55 18.73
N ARG A 266 2.71 3.74 19.28
CA ARG A 266 2.07 4.06 20.58
C ARG A 266 0.56 4.02 20.53
N GLU A 267 -0.04 4.43 19.40
CA GLU A 267 -1.49 4.58 19.26
C GLU A 267 -2.15 3.40 18.51
N SER A 268 -1.36 2.49 17.95
CA SER A 268 -1.88 1.39 17.14
C SER A 268 -2.42 0.25 17.99
N ILE A 269 -3.62 -0.24 17.64
CA ILE A 269 -4.26 -1.36 18.32
C ILE A 269 -3.43 -2.66 18.23
N PRO A 270 -2.83 -3.06 17.08
CA PRO A 270 -2.00 -4.26 17.02
C PRO A 270 -0.86 -4.27 18.03
N ASP A 271 -0.23 -3.13 18.29
CA ASP A 271 0.95 -3.05 19.15
C ASP A 271 0.62 -3.20 20.64
N CYS A 272 -0.63 -3.01 21.07
CA CYS A 272 -1.05 -3.35 22.44
C CYS A 272 -1.06 -4.88 22.70
N TYR A 273 -0.96 -5.69 21.64
CA TYR A 273 -0.84 -7.14 21.68
C TYR A 273 0.56 -7.64 21.27
N ALA A 274 1.59 -6.79 21.39
CA ALA A 274 2.96 -7.13 20.99
C ALA A 274 3.49 -8.40 21.68
N ASP A 275 3.10 -8.66 22.94
CA ASP A 275 3.44 -9.87 23.69
C ASP A 275 2.89 -11.15 23.03
N LEU A 276 1.85 -11.03 22.22
CA LEU A 276 1.27 -12.13 21.43
C LEU A 276 1.84 -12.20 20.00
N GLY A 277 2.82 -11.38 19.66
CA GLY A 277 3.45 -11.35 18.36
C GLY A 277 2.77 -10.45 17.32
N PHE A 278 1.75 -9.69 17.68
CA PHE A 278 1.11 -8.72 16.78
C PHE A 278 1.91 -7.42 16.73
N ARG A 279 2.06 -6.86 15.54
CA ARG A 279 2.76 -5.59 15.33
C ARG A 279 2.16 -4.83 14.16
N THR A 280 2.20 -3.51 14.23
CA THR A 280 1.95 -2.65 13.08
C THR A 280 3.07 -2.78 12.06
N VAL A 281 2.70 -2.85 10.79
CA VAL A 281 3.60 -2.98 9.65
C VAL A 281 3.28 -1.94 8.59
N SER A 282 4.24 -1.59 7.75
CA SER A 282 4.09 -0.56 6.72
C SER A 282 4.53 -1.05 5.34
#